data_669b46479cbbcc596389d0b14058f0d0
#
_entry.id   669b46479cbbcc596389d0b14058f0d0
#
_cell.length_a   1.000
_cell.length_b   1.000
_cell.length_c   1.000
_cell.angle_alpha   90.00
_cell.angle_beta   90.00
_cell.angle_gamma   90.00
#
_symmetry.space_group_name_H-M   'P 1'
#
loop_
_entity.id
_entity.type
_entity.pdbx_description
1 polymer ?
#
loop_
_entity_poly.entity_id
_entity_poly.type
_entity_poly.pdbx_seq_one_letter_code
_entity_poly.pdbx_strand_id
1 'polypeptide(L)'
;MNIVVPGLTVTSIRFISIEQYRSTIGLYHGHMKYHSYLHSHQQPHFSTFRKHVIKNNGFYLACILSIITVLCSLILLCGDVHSNPGPCSTDTRKHKQFSLCHVNIRSLNLRLSSVETKLAPLYDVITLSETLLTQFIDSNDIKLQDFQEIYRLDRLDRGGGGVAAYIKNDIYVKRRDDLQLDNIELLWLELKVDKSHCLLGVVYRPPDSPVSFWDDFQSAIDMVKQCGIVNIIITGDLNADPNTANGKKLERLVDINNLYIHIPEPARYTPTSETCLDQLITSKLDIVKTVHVEPPVSTNDHCTIGAMFNFKISNGKAYHRHVWQYNQGDYEGFNEEIRQTDWNYCFETEDINIMCQRWTDKFLNLARQFIPNYVATIRPKDKPYYSSTLRKQKHEVNRAFHKARRTKTLDDWNTYKTLNTNYTKDVESAKKEYEISLASSLQNPAQLGPRKWWSTVKCILGYNPESDIPSIKTANNCIISDNADKAGEFNRFFLSYSNIDDSQSSLPDNIDTCQSSLEHIQTNSMEVCDILKSLDTSKAVGPDGINPRLLKETASSIAPSLTRLFNYSLNCGEFPAG
;
A
#
# COMPACT_ATOMS: atom_id res chain seq x y z
N MET A 1 5.44 -9.28 25.92
CA MET A 1 6.59 -8.49 26.34
C MET A 1 6.49 -7.17 25.58
N ASN A 2 6.09 -6.10 26.27
CA ASN A 2 5.96 -4.79 25.65
C ASN A 2 7.36 -4.16 25.64
N ILE A 3 7.94 -4.02 24.48
CA ILE A 3 9.18 -3.26 24.32
C ILE A 3 8.78 -1.80 24.17
N VAL A 4 8.96 -1.04 25.23
CA VAL A 4 8.79 0.42 25.19
C VAL A 4 10.13 0.99 24.69
N VAL A 5 10.13 1.46 23.45
CA VAL A 5 11.25 2.20 22.90
C VAL A 5 10.96 3.69 23.15
N PRO A 6 11.81 4.45 23.84
CA PRO A 6 11.59 5.87 24.05
C PRO A 6 11.55 6.59 22.70
N GLY A 7 10.39 7.14 22.34
CA GLY A 7 10.19 7.97 21.15
C GLY A 7 9.40 7.35 19.99
N LEU A 8 9.07 6.05 20.01
CA LEU A 8 8.21 5.42 19.01
C LEU A 8 7.21 4.48 19.68
N THR A 9 5.94 4.81 19.61
CA THR A 9 4.87 3.91 20.04
C THR A 9 4.42 3.10 18.82
N VAL A 10 4.95 1.88 18.67
CA VAL A 10 4.44 0.90 17.70
C VAL A 10 3.27 0.20 18.39
N THR A 11 2.06 0.59 18.07
CA THR A 11 0.87 -0.13 18.50
C THR A 11 0.74 -1.41 17.69
N SER A 12 0.87 -2.53 18.41
CA SER A 12 0.61 -3.91 18.00
C SER A 12 1.58 -4.59 17.02
N ILE A 13 2.71 -5.09 17.55
CA ILE A 13 3.26 -6.36 17.07
C ILE A 13 2.68 -7.44 17.98
N ARG A 14 1.72 -8.21 17.51
CA ARG A 14 1.25 -9.43 18.19
C ARG A 14 2.30 -10.52 18.00
N PHE A 15 3.11 -10.77 18.99
CA PHE A 15 3.81 -12.03 19.10
C PHE A 15 2.79 -13.12 19.45
N ILE A 16 2.61 -14.07 18.55
CA ILE A 16 1.89 -15.31 18.86
C ILE A 16 2.72 -16.05 19.90
N SER A 17 2.17 -16.28 21.09
CA SER A 17 2.86 -16.98 22.14
C SER A 17 3.15 -18.43 21.72
N ILE A 18 4.26 -18.98 22.19
CA ILE A 18 4.67 -20.39 21.93
C ILE A 18 3.58 -21.38 22.34
N GLU A 19 2.68 -21.01 23.24
CA GLU A 19 1.52 -21.83 23.65
C GLU A 19 0.42 -21.93 22.58
N GLN A 20 0.20 -20.89 21.77
CA GLN A 20 -0.73 -20.97 20.62
C GLN A 20 -0.18 -21.82 19.48
N TYR A 21 1.14 -21.95 19.36
CA TYR A 21 1.76 -22.83 18.36
C TYR A 21 1.61 -24.32 18.73
N ARG A 22 1.53 -24.64 20.03
CA ARG A 22 1.32 -26.03 20.51
C ARG A 22 -0.12 -26.53 20.32
N SER A 23 -1.12 -25.67 20.39
CA SER A 23 -2.51 -26.05 20.14
C SER A 23 -2.82 -26.36 18.68
N THR A 24 -2.08 -25.75 17.75
CA THR A 24 -2.28 -25.95 16.30
C THR A 24 -1.60 -27.22 15.78
N ILE A 25 -0.53 -27.66 16.42
CA ILE A 25 0.16 -28.94 16.09
C ILE A 25 -0.58 -30.17 16.66
N GLY A 26 -1.36 -29.99 17.71
CA GLY A 26 -2.15 -31.07 18.34
C GLY A 26 -3.32 -31.57 17.47
N LEU A 27 -3.73 -30.86 16.44
CA LEU A 27 -4.85 -31.21 15.57
C LEU A 27 -4.50 -32.07 14.35
N TYR A 28 -3.21 -32.36 14.11
CA TYR A 28 -2.77 -33.15 12.94
C TYR A 28 -2.33 -34.58 13.24
N HIS A 29 -2.47 -35.09 14.49
CA HIS A 29 -2.12 -36.47 14.88
C HIS A 29 -3.28 -37.30 15.40
N GLY A 30 -4.46 -37.11 14.86
CA GLY A 30 -5.66 -37.84 15.25
C GLY A 30 -6.19 -38.81 14.21
N HIS A 31 -5.40 -39.70 13.64
CA HIS A 31 -5.89 -40.95 13.03
C HIS A 31 -4.74 -41.91 12.76
N MET A 32 -4.34 -42.66 13.78
CA MET A 32 -3.84 -44.02 13.61
C MET A 32 -4.26 -44.90 14.82
N LYS A 33 -4.85 -46.03 14.50
CA LYS A 33 -5.50 -46.95 15.37
C LYS A 33 -4.56 -47.55 16.42
N TYR A 34 -5.02 -47.55 17.67
CA TYR A 34 -4.47 -48.38 18.73
C TYR A 34 -4.84 -49.87 18.53
N HIS A 35 -3.83 -50.72 18.51
CA HIS A 35 -3.95 -52.10 18.95
C HIS A 35 -3.07 -52.32 20.17
N SER A 36 -3.72 -52.84 21.18
CA SER A 36 -3.24 -53.17 22.52
C SER A 36 -2.08 -54.15 22.52
N TYR A 37 -1.10 -53.95 23.42
CA TYR A 37 -0.53 -55.05 24.24
C TYR A 37 -0.04 -54.48 25.57
N LEU A 38 -0.59 -55.05 26.63
CA LEU A 38 -0.12 -54.99 28.03
C LEU A 38 1.13 -55.86 28.19
N HIS A 39 2.21 -55.37 28.83
CA HIS A 39 2.84 -55.97 30.00
C HIS A 39 4.11 -55.24 30.47
N SER A 40 4.09 -54.99 31.79
CA SER A 40 5.15 -55.08 32.80
C SER A 40 6.36 -54.11 32.78
N HIS A 41 6.42 -53.39 33.91
CA HIS A 41 7.58 -53.04 34.74
C HIS A 41 8.87 -52.46 34.12
N GLN A 42 9.10 -51.21 34.35
CA GLN A 42 10.19 -50.63 35.16
C GLN A 42 10.31 -49.14 34.90
N GLN A 43 10.36 -48.35 35.96
CA GLN A 43 10.65 -46.91 35.90
C GLN A 43 12.08 -46.66 35.46
N PRO A 44 12.33 -45.81 34.49
CA PRO A 44 13.66 -45.22 34.32
C PRO A 44 13.67 -43.78 34.86
N HIS A 45 14.74 -43.47 35.51
CA HIS A 45 15.10 -42.27 36.23
C HIS A 45 14.82 -40.96 35.51
N PHE A 46 14.14 -40.05 36.18
CA PHE A 46 13.85 -38.68 35.80
C PHE A 46 15.09 -37.78 35.59
N SER A 47 16.29 -38.24 35.87
CA SER A 47 17.53 -37.48 35.80
C SER A 47 18.13 -37.36 34.38
N THR A 48 17.84 -38.32 33.51
CA THR A 48 18.41 -38.34 32.13
C THR A 48 17.65 -37.44 31.16
N PHE A 49 16.34 -37.26 31.38
CA PHE A 49 15.54 -36.41 30.50
C PHE A 49 15.84 -34.90 30.66
N ARG A 50 16.17 -34.47 31.89
CA ARG A 50 16.55 -33.09 32.18
C ARG A 50 17.90 -32.68 31.56
N LYS A 51 18.84 -33.60 31.44
CA LYS A 51 20.15 -33.35 30.81
C LYS A 51 20.08 -33.28 29.28
N HIS A 52 19.15 -34.00 28.64
CA HIS A 52 18.98 -33.96 27.19
C HIS A 52 18.24 -32.67 26.72
N VAL A 53 17.23 -32.22 27.47
CA VAL A 53 16.51 -30.99 27.15
C VAL A 53 17.38 -29.73 27.34
N ILE A 54 18.25 -29.73 28.37
CA ILE A 54 19.18 -28.63 28.63
C ILE A 54 20.30 -28.59 27.56
N LYS A 55 20.76 -29.78 27.09
CA LYS A 55 21.77 -29.85 26.04
C LYS A 55 21.24 -29.37 24.68
N ASN A 56 19.99 -29.69 24.32
CA ASN A 56 19.39 -29.23 23.07
C ASN A 56 19.07 -27.74 23.10
N ASN A 57 18.57 -27.20 24.22
CA ASN A 57 18.34 -25.73 24.33
C ASN A 57 19.66 -24.93 24.30
N GLY A 58 20.74 -25.46 24.86
CA GLY A 58 22.08 -24.83 24.75
C GLY A 58 22.60 -24.83 23.32
N PHE A 59 22.35 -25.88 22.55
CA PHE A 59 22.75 -25.97 21.15
C PHE A 59 21.93 -24.98 20.27
N TYR A 60 20.60 -24.90 20.47
CA TYR A 60 19.78 -23.92 19.77
C TYR A 60 20.12 -22.47 20.12
N LEU A 61 20.42 -22.20 21.39
CA LEU A 61 20.86 -20.88 21.83
C LEU A 61 22.23 -20.52 21.23
N ALA A 62 23.16 -21.47 21.16
CA ALA A 62 24.46 -21.29 20.53
C ALA A 62 24.34 -21.08 19.01
N CYS A 63 23.44 -21.79 18.32
CA CYS A 63 23.14 -21.58 16.91
C CYS A 63 22.52 -20.20 16.65
N ILE A 64 21.56 -19.77 17.51
CA ILE A 64 20.95 -18.45 17.40
C ILE A 64 22.00 -17.34 17.66
N LEU A 65 22.83 -17.49 18.67
CA LEU A 65 23.94 -16.54 18.95
C LEU A 65 24.96 -16.51 17.80
N SER A 66 25.29 -17.65 17.21
CA SER A 66 26.19 -17.71 16.04
C SER A 66 25.57 -17.04 14.82
N ILE A 67 24.26 -17.21 14.58
CA ILE A 67 23.53 -16.51 13.48
C ILE A 67 23.51 -15.01 13.75
N ILE A 68 23.25 -14.59 14.98
CA ILE A 68 23.27 -13.16 15.36
C ILE A 68 24.69 -12.59 15.21
N THR A 69 25.71 -13.33 15.61
CA THR A 69 27.11 -12.89 15.46
C THR A 69 27.52 -12.79 14.00
N VAL A 70 27.10 -13.73 13.15
CA VAL A 70 27.33 -13.66 11.69
C VAL A 70 26.57 -12.50 11.07
N LEU A 71 25.32 -12.26 11.48
CA LEU A 71 24.54 -11.11 11.02
C LEU A 71 25.14 -9.78 11.48
N CYS A 72 25.59 -9.68 12.72
CA CYS A 72 26.32 -8.51 13.23
C CYS A 72 27.67 -8.33 12.52
N SER A 73 28.41 -9.40 12.24
CA SER A 73 29.66 -9.34 11.49
C SER A 73 29.45 -8.94 10.04
N LEU A 74 28.37 -9.38 9.39
CA LEU A 74 27.98 -8.94 8.06
C LEU A 74 27.57 -7.46 8.04
N ILE A 75 26.92 -6.97 9.11
CA ILE A 75 26.58 -5.55 9.27
C ILE A 75 27.85 -4.71 9.52
N LEU A 76 28.84 -5.25 10.26
CA LEU A 76 30.11 -4.58 10.51
C LEU A 76 31.10 -4.63 9.32
N LEU A 77 30.93 -5.62 8.43
CA LEU A 77 31.68 -5.74 7.18
C LEU A 77 31.07 -4.94 6.03
N CYS A 78 29.79 -4.57 6.12
CA CYS A 78 29.21 -3.53 5.29
C CYS A 78 29.73 -2.20 5.83
N GLY A 79 30.86 -1.73 5.33
CA GLY A 79 31.43 -0.41 5.65
C GLY A 79 30.35 0.68 5.64
N ASP A 80 30.65 1.85 6.16
CA ASP A 80 29.74 2.97 6.40
C ASP A 80 28.52 2.94 5.48
N VAL A 81 27.33 2.73 6.06
CA VAL A 81 26.07 2.75 5.31
C VAL A 81 25.88 4.18 4.82
N HIS A 82 26.56 4.49 3.71
CA HIS A 82 26.21 5.70 2.97
C HIS A 82 24.73 5.60 2.60
N SER A 83 24.00 6.67 2.87
CA SER A 83 22.61 6.82 2.45
C SER A 83 22.53 6.38 0.99
N ASN A 84 21.91 5.21 0.74
CA ASN A 84 21.61 4.80 -0.61
C ASN A 84 20.63 5.84 -1.16
N PRO A 85 21.06 6.80 -2.01
CA PRO A 85 20.12 7.62 -2.73
C PRO A 85 19.50 6.64 -3.71
N GLY A 86 18.30 6.15 -3.40
CA GLY A 86 17.50 5.45 -4.40
C GLY A 86 17.56 6.22 -5.71
N PRO A 87 17.31 5.60 -6.87
CA PRO A 87 17.57 6.16 -8.17
C PRO A 87 17.18 7.62 -8.20
N CYS A 88 18.16 8.51 -8.47
CA CYS A 88 18.01 9.95 -8.45
C CYS A 88 16.90 10.33 -9.43
N SER A 89 15.68 10.37 -8.96
CA SER A 89 14.56 10.89 -9.71
C SER A 89 14.74 12.41 -9.66
N THR A 90 15.16 13.00 -10.77
CA THR A 90 14.96 14.44 -11.01
C THR A 90 13.53 14.76 -10.62
N ASP A 91 13.38 15.51 -9.55
CA ASP A 91 12.15 15.71 -8.81
C ASP A 91 11.13 16.53 -9.61
N THR A 92 10.40 15.86 -10.48
CA THR A 92 9.15 16.36 -11.03
C THR A 92 8.00 15.67 -10.30
N ARG A 93 7.87 15.91 -8.99
CA ARG A 93 6.72 15.45 -8.20
C ARG A 93 5.47 16.11 -8.76
N LYS A 94 4.75 15.43 -9.62
CA LYS A 94 3.35 15.79 -9.90
C LYS A 94 2.53 15.39 -8.69
N HIS A 95 2.33 16.34 -7.77
CA HIS A 95 1.40 16.16 -6.67
C HIS A 95 0.00 15.96 -7.26
N LYS A 96 -0.66 14.90 -6.83
CA LYS A 96 -2.08 14.72 -7.12
C LYS A 96 -2.87 15.59 -6.15
N GLN A 97 -3.92 16.19 -6.65
CA GLN A 97 -4.87 16.91 -5.83
C GLN A 97 -5.71 15.93 -5.00
N PHE A 98 -5.96 16.29 -3.75
CA PHE A 98 -6.85 15.56 -2.87
C PHE A 98 -8.24 15.48 -3.48
N SER A 99 -8.82 14.29 -3.53
CA SER A 99 -10.13 14.03 -4.12
C SER A 99 -11.05 13.35 -3.11
N LEU A 100 -12.29 13.86 -3.04
CA LEU A 100 -13.34 13.35 -2.20
C LEU A 100 -14.60 13.13 -3.02
N CYS A 101 -15.37 12.08 -2.71
CA CYS A 101 -16.73 11.99 -3.22
C CYS A 101 -17.73 11.69 -2.10
N HIS A 102 -18.99 12.08 -2.35
CA HIS A 102 -20.13 11.71 -1.55
C HIS A 102 -21.20 11.04 -2.40
N VAL A 103 -21.88 10.03 -1.84
CA VAL A 103 -23.04 9.40 -2.43
C VAL A 103 -23.99 8.84 -1.35
N ASN A 104 -25.30 9.09 -1.50
CA ASN A 104 -26.30 8.32 -0.79
C ASN A 104 -26.37 6.93 -1.42
N ILE A 105 -25.86 5.91 -0.70
CA ILE A 105 -25.63 4.56 -1.26
C ILE A 105 -26.84 3.65 -1.15
N ARG A 106 -27.81 3.95 -0.28
CA ARG A 106 -28.99 3.11 -0.02
C ARG A 106 -28.65 1.63 0.17
N SER A 107 -27.92 1.31 1.22
CA SER A 107 -27.33 0.01 1.58
C SER A 107 -25.96 -0.26 0.97
N LEU A 108 -24.93 -0.09 1.80
CA LEU A 108 -23.54 -0.35 1.43
C LEU A 108 -23.31 -1.83 1.14
N ASN A 109 -23.86 -2.72 1.96
CA ASN A 109 -23.65 -4.17 1.82
C ASN A 109 -24.05 -4.69 0.43
N LEU A 110 -25.18 -4.21 -0.08
CA LEU A 110 -25.65 -4.60 -1.42
C LEU A 110 -24.84 -3.97 -2.56
N ARG A 111 -24.09 -2.90 -2.30
CA ARG A 111 -23.44 -2.08 -3.34
C ARG A 111 -21.93 -1.94 -3.15
N LEU A 112 -21.35 -2.70 -2.23
CA LEU A 112 -19.92 -2.68 -1.92
C LEU A 112 -19.06 -2.88 -3.17
N SER A 113 -19.40 -3.87 -4.01
CA SER A 113 -18.69 -4.13 -5.27
C SER A 113 -18.73 -2.92 -6.21
N SER A 114 -19.83 -2.19 -6.26
CA SER A 114 -19.94 -0.98 -7.07
C SER A 114 -19.09 0.18 -6.50
N VAL A 115 -19.03 0.34 -5.20
CA VAL A 115 -18.13 1.31 -4.53
C VAL A 115 -16.67 0.96 -4.83
N GLU A 116 -16.30 -0.30 -4.66
CA GLU A 116 -14.95 -0.79 -4.90
C GLU A 116 -14.49 -0.59 -6.35
N THR A 117 -15.37 -0.84 -7.31
CA THR A 117 -15.03 -0.81 -8.73
C THR A 117 -15.14 0.57 -9.36
N LYS A 118 -16.10 1.39 -8.91
CA LYS A 118 -16.38 2.69 -9.53
C LYS A 118 -15.80 3.88 -8.79
N LEU A 119 -15.74 3.85 -7.47
CA LEU A 119 -15.30 4.99 -6.65
C LEU A 119 -13.87 4.83 -6.11
N ALA A 120 -13.53 3.66 -5.57
CA ALA A 120 -12.23 3.43 -4.94
C ALA A 120 -11.01 3.75 -5.84
N PRO A 121 -11.04 3.52 -7.17
CA PRO A 121 -9.93 3.88 -8.04
C PRO A 121 -9.79 5.39 -8.29
N LEU A 122 -10.85 6.17 -8.05
CA LEU A 122 -10.93 7.58 -8.44
C LEU A 122 -10.68 8.55 -7.30
N TYR A 123 -11.13 8.18 -6.08
CA TYR A 123 -11.19 9.09 -4.94
C TYR A 123 -10.28 8.66 -3.82
N ASP A 124 -9.76 9.63 -3.09
CA ASP A 124 -8.92 9.41 -1.92
C ASP A 124 -9.77 9.27 -0.64
N VAL A 125 -10.92 9.91 -0.63
CA VAL A 125 -11.96 9.79 0.41
C VAL A 125 -13.31 9.53 -0.24
N ILE A 126 -14.04 8.54 0.29
CA ILE A 126 -15.40 8.19 -0.16
C ILE A 126 -16.31 8.31 1.06
N THR A 127 -17.23 9.25 1.03
CA THR A 127 -18.24 9.45 2.08
C THR A 127 -19.60 8.93 1.63
N LEU A 128 -20.30 8.30 2.54
CA LEU A 128 -21.55 7.59 2.26
C LEU A 128 -22.63 8.01 3.25
N SER A 129 -23.86 8.17 2.76
CA SER A 129 -25.08 8.24 3.56
C SER A 129 -26.02 7.09 3.23
N GLU A 130 -26.99 6.82 4.08
CA GLU A 130 -27.88 5.66 4.01
C GLU A 130 -27.12 4.34 3.84
N THR A 131 -26.10 4.12 4.68
CA THR A 131 -25.30 2.90 4.63
C THR A 131 -26.10 1.65 4.96
N LEU A 132 -27.15 1.78 5.76
CA LEU A 132 -27.98 0.70 6.29
C LEU A 132 -27.16 -0.40 7.00
N LEU A 133 -26.00 -0.01 7.53
CA LEU A 133 -25.17 -0.90 8.34
C LEU A 133 -25.77 -1.05 9.72
N THR A 134 -25.52 -2.20 10.33
CA THR A 134 -25.91 -2.53 11.69
C THR A 134 -24.69 -3.03 12.46
N GLN A 135 -24.74 -3.00 13.78
CA GLN A 135 -23.66 -3.52 14.64
C GLN A 135 -23.27 -4.99 14.38
N PHE A 136 -24.12 -5.76 13.69
CA PHE A 136 -23.87 -7.17 13.37
C PHE A 136 -23.04 -7.37 12.09
N ILE A 137 -22.81 -6.32 11.31
CA ILE A 137 -21.97 -6.38 10.11
C ILE A 137 -20.54 -6.06 10.53
N ASP A 138 -19.65 -7.04 10.38
CA ASP A 138 -18.22 -6.85 10.68
C ASP A 138 -17.61 -5.87 9.66
N SER A 139 -16.81 -4.93 10.15
CA SER A 139 -16.08 -3.97 9.30
C SER A 139 -15.12 -4.66 8.33
N ASN A 140 -14.65 -5.87 8.66
CA ASN A 140 -13.80 -6.66 7.75
C ASN A 140 -14.56 -7.16 6.51
N ASP A 141 -15.87 -7.42 6.62
CA ASP A 141 -16.68 -7.89 5.50
C ASP A 141 -16.94 -6.80 4.46
N ILE A 142 -16.80 -5.54 4.87
CA ILE A 142 -17.02 -4.36 4.03
C ILE A 142 -15.74 -3.56 3.78
N LYS A 143 -14.57 -4.17 3.99
CA LYS A 143 -13.26 -3.53 3.79
C LYS A 143 -12.98 -3.30 2.30
N LEU A 144 -12.48 -2.09 1.97
CA LEU A 144 -11.97 -1.77 0.65
C LEU A 144 -10.44 -1.89 0.62
N GLN A 145 -9.92 -2.44 -0.46
CA GLN A 145 -8.46 -2.50 -0.69
C GLN A 145 -7.91 -1.07 -0.83
N ASP A 146 -6.70 -0.83 -0.29
CA ASP A 146 -5.99 0.46 -0.28
C ASP A 146 -6.64 1.54 0.62
N PHE A 147 -7.68 1.17 1.39
CA PHE A 147 -8.34 2.03 2.36
C PHE A 147 -8.14 1.50 3.78
N GLN A 148 -8.19 2.43 4.74
CA GLN A 148 -8.23 2.09 6.16
C GLN A 148 -9.53 1.37 6.50
N GLU A 149 -9.62 0.84 7.73
CA GLU A 149 -10.89 0.38 8.25
C GLU A 149 -11.95 1.48 8.12
N ILE A 150 -13.17 1.09 7.76
CA ILE A 150 -14.27 2.03 7.54
C ILE A 150 -14.59 2.80 8.82
N TYR A 151 -14.66 4.12 8.74
CA TYR A 151 -15.20 4.98 9.79
C TYR A 151 -16.71 5.06 9.61
N ARG A 152 -17.49 4.64 10.61
CA ARG A 152 -18.94 4.52 10.48
C ARG A 152 -19.68 5.00 11.73
N LEU A 153 -20.87 5.52 11.53
CA LEU A 153 -21.86 5.83 12.54
C LEU A 153 -23.19 5.21 12.12
N ASP A 154 -23.51 4.08 12.74
CA ASP A 154 -24.72 3.32 12.44
C ASP A 154 -25.88 3.85 13.25
N ARG A 155 -27.07 3.82 12.67
CA ARG A 155 -28.30 4.10 13.40
C ARG A 155 -28.72 2.87 14.20
N LEU A 156 -28.96 3.06 15.51
CA LEU A 156 -29.20 1.94 16.44
C LEU A 156 -30.70 1.68 16.70
N ASP A 157 -31.53 2.73 16.64
CA ASP A 157 -32.90 2.76 17.15
C ASP A 157 -33.97 2.39 16.12
N ARG A 158 -33.67 2.55 14.85
CA ARG A 158 -34.60 2.21 13.74
C ARG A 158 -33.85 1.85 12.47
N GLY A 159 -34.49 1.08 11.59
CA GLY A 159 -33.90 0.75 10.29
C GLY A 159 -33.70 1.98 9.40
N GLY A 160 -32.72 1.91 8.53
CA GLY A 160 -32.36 3.00 7.60
C GLY A 160 -31.26 3.91 8.14
N GLY A 161 -30.80 4.87 7.34
CA GLY A 161 -29.78 5.85 7.69
C GLY A 161 -28.38 5.28 7.84
N GLY A 162 -27.60 5.93 8.69
CA GLY A 162 -26.17 5.64 8.89
C GLY A 162 -25.27 6.39 7.91
N VAL A 163 -24.12 6.85 8.41
CA VAL A 163 -23.08 7.51 7.61
C VAL A 163 -21.76 6.79 7.75
N ALA A 164 -20.94 6.85 6.70
CA ALA A 164 -19.61 6.25 6.74
C ALA A 164 -18.62 6.98 5.84
N ALA A 165 -17.33 6.72 6.09
CA ALA A 165 -16.24 7.18 5.24
C ALA A 165 -15.18 6.11 5.07
N TYR A 166 -14.72 5.92 3.83
CA TYR A 166 -13.50 5.22 3.50
C TYR A 166 -12.40 6.24 3.21
N ILE A 167 -11.24 6.04 3.80
CA ILE A 167 -10.09 6.93 3.68
C ILE A 167 -8.88 6.11 3.29
N LYS A 168 -8.13 6.54 2.27
CA LYS A 168 -6.92 5.84 1.82
C LYS A 168 -5.87 5.75 2.91
N ASN A 169 -5.07 4.66 2.85
CA ASN A 169 -4.05 4.34 3.84
C ASN A 169 -2.97 5.42 4.00
N ASP A 170 -2.70 6.19 2.95
CA ASP A 170 -1.68 7.26 2.93
C ASP A 170 -2.14 8.57 3.58
N ILE A 171 -3.41 8.69 3.96
CA ILE A 171 -3.97 9.86 4.63
C ILE A 171 -4.07 9.59 6.14
N TYR A 172 -3.48 10.47 6.95
CA TYR A 172 -3.71 10.40 8.39
C TYR A 172 -5.14 10.83 8.73
N VAL A 173 -5.79 10.05 9.58
CA VAL A 173 -7.14 10.33 10.06
C VAL A 173 -7.27 10.02 11.55
N LYS A 174 -8.03 10.88 12.24
CA LYS A 174 -8.44 10.70 13.63
C LYS A 174 -9.94 10.92 13.73
N ARG A 175 -10.68 9.93 14.24
CA ARG A 175 -12.09 10.12 14.59
C ARG A 175 -12.21 11.10 15.76
N ARG A 176 -13.15 12.03 15.66
CA ARG A 176 -13.37 13.10 16.64
C ARG A 176 -14.67 12.83 17.41
N ASP A 177 -14.62 11.81 18.29
CA ASP A 177 -15.75 11.46 19.15
C ASP A 177 -16.10 12.58 20.16
N ASP A 178 -15.14 13.45 20.43
CA ASP A 178 -15.33 14.66 21.24
C ASP A 178 -16.25 15.72 20.60
N LEU A 179 -16.53 15.61 19.30
CA LEU A 179 -17.42 16.48 18.53
C LEU A 179 -18.75 15.79 18.16
N GLN A 180 -18.95 14.55 18.63
CA GLN A 180 -20.14 13.80 18.31
C GLN A 180 -21.35 14.32 19.12
N LEU A 181 -22.49 14.49 18.44
CA LEU A 181 -23.79 14.74 19.06
C LEU A 181 -24.69 13.54 18.83
N ASP A 182 -25.43 13.13 19.86
CA ASP A 182 -26.30 11.94 19.80
C ASP A 182 -27.55 12.14 18.96
N ASN A 183 -27.99 13.40 18.77
CA ASN A 183 -29.25 13.74 18.14
C ASN A 183 -29.19 13.79 16.59
N ILE A 184 -27.99 13.75 16.00
CA ILE A 184 -27.80 13.85 14.55
C ILE A 184 -26.83 12.80 14.03
N GLU A 185 -27.08 12.31 12.83
CA GLU A 185 -26.15 11.42 12.13
C GLU A 185 -25.06 12.24 11.44
N LEU A 186 -24.04 12.59 12.21
CA LEU A 186 -22.91 13.41 11.76
C LEU A 186 -21.60 12.84 12.32
N LEU A 187 -20.78 12.27 11.44
CA LEU A 187 -19.47 11.70 11.77
C LEU A 187 -18.37 12.73 11.50
N TRP A 188 -17.56 13.04 12.52
CA TRP A 188 -16.43 13.95 12.39
C TRP A 188 -15.10 13.22 12.33
N LEU A 189 -14.29 13.55 11.31
CA LEU A 189 -12.96 12.98 11.06
C LEU A 189 -11.96 14.11 10.84
N GLU A 190 -10.91 14.14 11.63
CA GLU A 190 -9.78 15.04 11.42
C GLU A 190 -8.78 14.39 10.49
N LEU A 191 -8.55 15.00 9.34
CA LEU A 191 -7.63 14.53 8.30
C LEU A 191 -6.39 15.42 8.29
N LYS A 192 -5.22 14.80 8.06
CA LYS A 192 -4.02 15.54 7.68
C LYS A 192 -3.71 15.25 6.22
N VAL A 193 -3.85 16.28 5.40
CA VAL A 193 -3.59 16.24 3.97
C VAL A 193 -2.44 17.20 3.68
N ASP A 194 -1.28 16.69 3.26
CA ASP A 194 -0.04 17.44 3.12
C ASP A 194 0.34 18.14 4.46
N LYS A 195 0.51 19.43 4.43
CA LYS A 195 0.80 20.26 5.61
C LYS A 195 -0.47 20.82 6.28
N SER A 196 -1.65 20.55 5.73
CA SER A 196 -2.91 21.12 6.17
C SER A 196 -3.69 20.13 7.01
N HIS A 197 -4.26 20.61 8.13
CA HIS A 197 -5.29 19.92 8.88
C HIS A 197 -6.65 20.30 8.31
N CYS A 198 -7.51 19.29 8.15
CA CYS A 198 -8.86 19.44 7.64
C CYS A 198 -9.82 18.64 8.51
N LEU A 199 -10.96 19.22 8.85
CA LEU A 199 -12.03 18.52 9.54
C LEU A 199 -13.11 18.15 8.53
N LEU A 200 -13.39 16.86 8.39
CA LEU A 200 -14.42 16.31 7.52
C LEU A 200 -15.63 15.88 8.35
N GLY A 201 -16.78 16.47 8.07
CA GLY A 201 -18.08 16.05 8.58
C GLY A 201 -18.86 15.27 7.52
N VAL A 202 -19.33 14.09 7.86
CA VAL A 202 -20.24 13.27 7.00
C VAL A 202 -21.61 13.26 7.67
N VAL A 203 -22.60 13.87 7.02
CA VAL A 203 -23.92 14.10 7.61
C VAL A 203 -25.02 13.41 6.82
N TYR A 204 -26.02 12.91 7.54
CA TYR A 204 -27.27 12.47 6.96
C TYR A 204 -28.46 13.06 7.74
N ARG A 205 -29.35 13.72 7.02
CA ARG A 205 -30.60 14.23 7.57
C ARG A 205 -31.76 13.50 6.92
N PRO A 206 -32.48 12.62 7.65
CA PRO A 206 -33.71 12.00 7.15
C PRO A 206 -34.75 13.03 6.68
N PRO A 207 -35.59 12.69 5.68
CA PRO A 207 -36.62 13.61 5.20
C PRO A 207 -37.62 14.04 6.28
N ASP A 208 -37.91 13.14 7.23
CA ASP A 208 -38.85 13.30 8.36
C ASP A 208 -38.19 13.87 9.63
N SER A 209 -36.99 14.41 9.53
CA SER A 209 -36.25 14.96 10.69
C SER A 209 -37.01 16.11 11.34
N PRO A 210 -36.99 16.20 12.69
CA PRO A 210 -37.61 17.30 13.41
C PRO A 210 -36.93 18.63 13.09
N VAL A 211 -37.63 19.73 13.37
CA VAL A 211 -37.12 21.09 13.13
C VAL A 211 -35.85 21.36 13.97
N SER A 212 -35.76 20.75 15.15
CA SER A 212 -34.59 20.86 16.05
C SER A 212 -33.28 20.33 15.42
N PHE A 213 -33.35 19.51 14.34
CA PHE A 213 -32.16 19.09 13.61
C PHE A 213 -31.24 20.28 13.25
N TRP A 214 -31.83 21.39 12.84
CA TRP A 214 -31.05 22.56 12.42
C TRP A 214 -30.34 23.25 13.58
N ASP A 215 -30.94 23.21 14.81
CA ASP A 215 -30.33 23.74 16.03
C ASP A 215 -29.16 22.82 16.48
N ASP A 216 -29.34 21.51 16.41
CA ASP A 216 -28.29 20.52 16.68
C ASP A 216 -27.14 20.66 15.66
N PHE A 217 -27.48 20.84 14.39
CA PHE A 217 -26.46 21.04 13.34
C PHE A 217 -25.70 22.34 13.49
N GLN A 218 -26.36 23.43 13.92
CA GLN A 218 -25.71 24.69 14.30
C GLN A 218 -24.75 24.47 15.48
N SER A 219 -25.19 23.75 16.51
CA SER A 219 -24.35 23.45 17.68
C SER A 219 -23.11 22.64 17.29
N ALA A 220 -23.25 21.67 16.39
CA ALA A 220 -22.11 20.91 15.86
C ALA A 220 -21.10 21.82 15.12
N ILE A 221 -21.56 22.76 14.31
CA ILE A 221 -20.70 23.73 13.61
C ILE A 221 -19.99 24.64 14.62
N ASP A 222 -20.66 25.09 15.67
CA ASP A 222 -20.07 25.94 16.70
C ASP A 222 -18.96 25.22 17.47
N MET A 223 -19.15 23.95 17.83
CA MET A 223 -18.12 23.10 18.43
C MET A 223 -16.89 22.97 17.52
N VAL A 224 -17.10 22.73 16.24
CA VAL A 224 -16.03 22.59 15.26
C VAL A 224 -15.21 23.86 15.09
N LYS A 225 -15.86 25.03 15.09
CA LYS A 225 -15.17 26.33 15.01
C LYS A 225 -14.27 26.59 16.22
N GLN A 226 -14.61 26.07 17.39
CA GLN A 226 -13.80 26.17 18.59
C GLN A 226 -12.54 25.30 18.58
N CYS A 227 -12.47 24.29 17.70
CA CYS A 227 -11.31 23.40 17.60
C CYS A 227 -10.05 24.05 16.99
N GLY A 228 -10.15 25.26 16.44
CA GLY A 228 -9.03 25.94 15.79
C GLY A 228 -8.60 25.37 14.44
N ILE A 229 -9.30 24.36 13.90
CA ILE A 229 -9.05 23.80 12.56
C ILE A 229 -9.74 24.69 11.53
N VAL A 230 -8.97 25.31 10.67
CA VAL A 230 -9.45 26.33 9.74
C VAL A 230 -10.17 25.74 8.53
N ASN A 231 -9.73 24.56 8.06
CA ASN A 231 -10.31 23.93 6.87
C ASN A 231 -11.38 22.92 7.29
N ILE A 232 -12.64 23.27 7.08
CA ILE A 232 -13.80 22.43 7.39
C ILE A 232 -14.44 22.02 6.06
N ILE A 233 -14.74 20.74 5.91
CA ILE A 233 -15.48 20.16 4.81
C ILE A 233 -16.65 19.40 5.42
N ILE A 234 -17.87 19.69 5.01
CA ILE A 234 -19.06 18.95 5.39
C ILE A 234 -19.70 18.44 4.11
N THR A 235 -20.01 17.15 4.08
CA THR A 235 -20.67 16.54 2.94
C THR A 235 -21.71 15.53 3.41
N GLY A 236 -22.76 15.36 2.65
CA GLY A 236 -23.84 14.45 3.04
C GLY A 236 -25.16 14.75 2.35
N ASP A 237 -26.11 13.88 2.58
CA ASP A 237 -27.50 14.08 2.17
C ASP A 237 -28.28 14.80 3.29
N LEU A 238 -28.56 16.07 3.08
CA LEU A 238 -29.29 16.91 4.02
C LEU A 238 -30.79 16.97 3.71
N ASN A 239 -31.27 16.34 2.65
CA ASN A 239 -32.65 16.43 2.19
C ASN A 239 -33.17 17.88 2.19
N ALA A 240 -32.33 18.82 1.71
CA ALA A 240 -32.54 20.26 1.77
C ALA A 240 -32.33 20.90 0.39
N ASP A 241 -33.28 20.66 -0.52
CA ASP A 241 -33.27 21.29 -1.85
C ASP A 241 -33.44 22.80 -1.70
N PRO A 242 -32.65 23.66 -2.39
CA PRO A 242 -32.71 25.13 -2.31
C PRO A 242 -34.09 25.72 -2.47
N ASN A 243 -34.98 25.09 -3.25
CA ASN A 243 -36.35 25.52 -3.49
C ASN A 243 -37.31 25.19 -2.36
N THR A 244 -36.86 24.53 -1.31
CA THR A 244 -37.69 24.11 -0.16
C THR A 244 -37.45 24.97 1.08
N ALA A 245 -38.35 24.87 2.06
CA ALA A 245 -38.18 25.53 3.35
C ALA A 245 -36.91 25.05 4.09
N ASN A 246 -36.55 23.76 3.95
CA ASN A 246 -35.33 23.22 4.52
C ASN A 246 -34.08 23.73 3.80
N GLY A 247 -34.09 23.89 2.48
CA GLY A 247 -33.01 24.51 1.72
C GLY A 247 -32.72 25.94 2.18
N LYS A 248 -33.78 26.75 2.35
CA LYS A 248 -33.64 28.12 2.87
C LYS A 248 -33.08 28.18 4.29
N LYS A 249 -33.37 27.19 5.14
CA LYS A 249 -32.79 27.07 6.47
C LYS A 249 -31.29 26.73 6.36
N LEU A 250 -30.93 25.81 5.49
CA LEU A 250 -29.53 25.46 5.24
C LEU A 250 -28.75 26.66 4.72
N GLU A 251 -29.25 27.37 3.70
CA GLU A 251 -28.61 28.58 3.17
C GLU A 251 -28.34 29.60 4.26
N ARG A 252 -29.37 29.92 5.09
CA ARG A 252 -29.21 30.85 6.22
C ARG A 252 -28.16 30.38 7.22
N LEU A 253 -28.15 29.09 7.55
CA LEU A 253 -27.17 28.51 8.49
C LEU A 253 -25.76 28.61 7.92
N VAL A 254 -25.57 28.34 6.65
CA VAL A 254 -24.28 28.45 5.94
C VAL A 254 -23.79 29.89 5.94
N ASP A 255 -24.66 30.87 5.61
CA ASP A 255 -24.34 32.28 5.58
C ASP A 255 -23.91 32.82 6.95
N ILE A 256 -24.69 32.52 8.00
CA ILE A 256 -24.39 32.96 9.39
C ILE A 256 -23.04 32.41 9.85
N ASN A 257 -22.67 31.23 9.34
CA ASN A 257 -21.44 30.56 9.74
C ASN A 257 -20.22 30.88 8.85
N ASN A 258 -20.34 31.76 7.84
CA ASN A 258 -19.33 32.03 6.84
C ASN A 258 -18.82 30.75 6.17
N LEU A 259 -19.74 29.87 5.82
CA LEU A 259 -19.48 28.66 5.06
C LEU A 259 -19.93 28.86 3.61
N TYR A 260 -19.52 27.95 2.72
CA TYR A 260 -19.79 28.02 1.28
C TYR A 260 -20.38 26.69 0.81
N ILE A 261 -21.52 26.75 0.09
CA ILE A 261 -22.13 25.58 -0.56
C ILE A 261 -21.53 25.45 -1.97
N HIS A 262 -21.08 24.25 -2.33
CA HIS A 262 -20.50 23.96 -3.64
C HIS A 262 -21.36 22.94 -4.39
N ILE A 263 -22.51 23.36 -4.91
CA ILE A 263 -23.36 22.49 -5.72
C ILE A 263 -23.42 23.05 -7.13
N PRO A 264 -22.73 22.44 -8.10
CA PRO A 264 -22.74 22.92 -9.48
C PRO A 264 -24.07 22.62 -10.18
N GLU A 265 -24.78 21.58 -9.75
CA GLU A 265 -25.94 21.03 -10.46
C GLU A 265 -26.70 20.00 -9.58
N PRO A 266 -27.95 19.67 -9.92
CA PRO A 266 -28.70 18.64 -9.19
C PRO A 266 -27.94 17.31 -9.10
N ALA A 267 -27.99 16.69 -7.92
CA ALA A 267 -27.35 15.40 -7.66
C ALA A 267 -28.34 14.24 -7.58
N ARG A 268 -29.63 14.50 -7.61
CA ARG A 268 -30.67 13.47 -7.68
C ARG A 268 -31.56 13.71 -8.87
N TYR A 269 -31.71 12.67 -9.69
CA TYR A 269 -32.52 12.70 -10.90
C TYR A 269 -33.56 11.59 -10.89
N THR A 270 -34.85 12.00 -11.08
CA THR A 270 -35.95 11.09 -11.38
C THR A 270 -36.51 11.43 -12.76
N PRO A 271 -37.40 10.62 -13.36
CA PRO A 271 -38.01 10.97 -14.63
C PRO A 271 -38.79 12.30 -14.60
N THR A 272 -39.20 12.75 -13.41
CA THR A 272 -40.09 13.91 -13.24
C THR A 272 -39.49 15.03 -12.40
N SER A 273 -38.33 14.84 -11.76
CA SER A 273 -37.75 15.83 -10.87
C SER A 273 -36.20 15.81 -10.84
N GLU A 274 -35.65 16.97 -10.62
CA GLU A 274 -34.20 17.20 -10.38
C GLU A 274 -34.08 17.94 -9.05
N THR A 275 -33.27 17.42 -8.12
CA THR A 275 -33.12 17.99 -6.78
C THR A 275 -31.67 18.00 -6.30
N CYS A 276 -31.33 18.99 -5.46
CA CYS A 276 -30.01 19.16 -4.83
C CYS A 276 -30.09 18.76 -3.36
N LEU A 277 -30.17 17.47 -3.06
CA LEU A 277 -30.32 16.95 -1.69
C LEU A 277 -28.97 16.70 -1.02
N ASP A 278 -28.02 16.19 -1.81
CA ASP A 278 -26.66 15.92 -1.39
C ASP A 278 -25.84 17.22 -1.46
N GLN A 279 -25.06 17.50 -0.41
CA GLN A 279 -24.39 18.78 -0.23
C GLN A 279 -22.87 18.61 -0.08
N LEU A 280 -22.12 19.62 -0.54
CA LEU A 280 -20.74 19.85 -0.22
C LEU A 280 -20.58 21.29 0.32
N ILE A 281 -20.20 21.42 1.57
CA ILE A 281 -20.08 22.69 2.27
C ILE A 281 -18.65 22.83 2.80
N THR A 282 -18.04 24.00 2.66
CA THR A 282 -16.68 24.25 3.15
C THR A 282 -16.54 25.56 3.87
N SER A 283 -15.50 25.68 4.71
CA SER A 283 -15.17 26.92 5.42
C SER A 283 -14.54 27.98 4.54
N LYS A 284 -14.04 27.62 3.37
CA LYS A 284 -13.40 28.54 2.42
C LYS A 284 -13.69 28.11 0.99
N LEU A 285 -13.91 29.08 0.13
CA LEU A 285 -14.20 28.86 -1.28
C LEU A 285 -12.97 28.32 -2.05
N ASP A 286 -11.79 28.81 -1.73
CA ASP A 286 -10.53 28.56 -2.42
C ASP A 286 -9.92 27.18 -2.13
N ILE A 287 -10.39 26.45 -1.12
CA ILE A 287 -9.92 25.07 -0.87
C ILE A 287 -10.45 24.10 -1.90
N VAL A 288 -11.56 24.41 -2.57
CA VAL A 288 -12.16 23.56 -3.60
C VAL A 288 -11.70 24.03 -4.97
N LYS A 289 -11.15 23.12 -5.75
CA LYS A 289 -10.73 23.40 -7.13
C LYS A 289 -11.83 23.16 -8.14
N THR A 290 -12.48 22.00 -8.04
CA THR A 290 -13.59 21.62 -8.93
C THR A 290 -14.58 20.75 -8.17
N VAL A 291 -15.85 20.93 -8.50
CA VAL A 291 -16.93 20.02 -8.11
C VAL A 291 -17.65 19.55 -9.37
N HIS A 292 -18.02 18.30 -9.40
CA HIS A 292 -18.74 17.68 -10.53
C HIS A 292 -19.69 16.62 -10.04
N VAL A 293 -20.70 16.33 -10.83
CA VAL A 293 -21.68 15.27 -10.56
C VAL A 293 -21.45 14.12 -11.55
N GLU A 294 -21.16 12.94 -11.00
CA GLU A 294 -20.96 11.70 -11.76
C GLU A 294 -22.24 10.83 -11.74
N PRO A 295 -22.35 9.89 -12.69
CA PRO A 295 -23.46 8.95 -12.69
C PRO A 295 -23.65 8.24 -11.35
N PRO A 296 -24.88 7.79 -11.02
CA PRO A 296 -25.13 6.95 -9.86
C PRO A 296 -24.24 5.71 -9.84
N VAL A 297 -23.76 5.36 -8.64
CA VAL A 297 -22.89 4.18 -8.45
C VAL A 297 -23.60 2.89 -8.83
N SER A 298 -24.91 2.86 -8.62
CA SER A 298 -25.77 1.72 -8.94
C SER A 298 -27.08 2.18 -9.59
N THR A 299 -28.14 1.41 -9.45
CA THR A 299 -29.48 1.71 -9.99
C THR A 299 -30.31 2.68 -9.16
N ASN A 300 -29.69 3.37 -8.16
CA ASN A 300 -30.38 4.40 -7.39
C ASN A 300 -30.48 5.73 -8.16
N ASP A 301 -31.24 6.67 -7.63
CA ASP A 301 -31.50 7.98 -8.22
C ASP A 301 -30.52 9.07 -7.75
N HIS A 302 -29.68 8.77 -6.74
CA HIS A 302 -28.63 9.67 -6.27
C HIS A 302 -27.35 9.51 -7.09
N CYS A 303 -26.87 10.62 -7.61
CA CYS A 303 -25.60 10.75 -8.29
C CYS A 303 -24.46 10.87 -7.29
N THR A 304 -23.24 10.68 -7.75
CA THR A 304 -22.05 10.91 -6.94
C THR A 304 -21.59 12.37 -7.07
N ILE A 305 -21.46 13.07 -5.98
CA ILE A 305 -20.81 14.39 -5.95
C ILE A 305 -19.31 14.15 -5.78
N GLY A 306 -18.52 14.47 -6.81
CA GLY A 306 -17.06 14.41 -6.76
C GLY A 306 -16.46 15.81 -6.60
N ALA A 307 -15.43 15.95 -5.77
CA ALA A 307 -14.71 17.18 -5.57
C ALA A 307 -13.20 16.97 -5.59
N MET A 308 -12.48 17.93 -6.17
CA MET A 308 -11.04 18.03 -6.09
C MET A 308 -10.66 19.28 -5.29
N PHE A 309 -9.72 19.11 -4.38
CA PHE A 309 -9.28 20.17 -3.48
C PHE A 309 -7.87 20.67 -3.85
N ASN A 310 -7.54 21.88 -3.41
CA ASN A 310 -6.22 22.47 -3.59
C ASN A 310 -5.15 21.89 -2.64
N PHE A 311 -5.49 20.88 -1.83
CA PHE A 311 -4.52 20.11 -1.05
C PHE A 311 -3.74 19.17 -1.95
N LYS A 312 -2.46 18.95 -1.65
CA LYS A 312 -1.58 18.06 -2.40
C LYS A 312 -1.40 16.76 -1.63
N ILE A 313 -1.56 15.64 -2.30
CA ILE A 313 -1.23 14.31 -1.73
C ILE A 313 0.00 13.76 -2.45
N SER A 314 0.90 13.14 -1.69
CA SER A 314 1.97 12.34 -2.28
C SER A 314 1.37 11.07 -2.87
N ASN A 315 1.47 10.92 -4.16
CA ASN A 315 0.97 9.73 -4.85
C ASN A 315 2.11 8.76 -5.16
N GLY A 316 1.83 7.46 -4.99
CA GLY A 316 2.56 6.43 -5.71
C GLY A 316 2.45 6.70 -7.22
N LYS A 317 3.56 7.09 -7.83
CA LYS A 317 3.61 7.44 -9.26
C LYS A 317 3.43 6.20 -10.11
N ALA A 318 2.78 6.35 -11.28
CA ALA A 318 3.07 5.43 -12.38
C ALA A 318 4.58 5.52 -12.66
N TYR A 319 5.26 4.41 -12.60
CA TYR A 319 6.69 4.35 -12.88
C TYR A 319 6.94 3.42 -14.07
N HIS A 320 8.02 3.69 -14.77
CA HIS A 320 8.45 2.85 -15.87
C HIS A 320 9.35 1.76 -15.30
N ARG A 321 9.03 0.52 -15.63
CA ARG A 321 9.84 -0.64 -15.26
C ARG A 321 10.28 -1.36 -16.53
N HIS A 322 11.57 -1.62 -16.65
CA HIS A 322 12.08 -2.55 -17.64
C HIS A 322 11.68 -3.97 -17.23
N VAL A 323 10.93 -4.62 -18.11
CA VAL A 323 10.52 -6.03 -17.95
C VAL A 323 11.33 -6.86 -18.93
N TRP A 324 12.11 -7.78 -18.39
CA TRP A 324 12.95 -8.68 -19.14
C TRP A 324 12.29 -10.04 -19.28
N GLN A 325 12.28 -10.59 -20.48
CA GLN A 325 11.75 -11.93 -20.76
C GLN A 325 12.90 -12.95 -20.77
N TYR A 326 13.52 -13.15 -19.61
CA TYR A 326 14.70 -14.01 -19.47
C TYR A 326 14.54 -15.43 -20.04
N ASN A 327 13.32 -15.99 -20.05
CA ASN A 327 13.06 -17.33 -20.61
C ASN A 327 13.09 -17.38 -22.14
N GLN A 328 13.06 -16.23 -22.81
CA GLN A 328 13.07 -16.10 -24.26
C GLN A 328 14.38 -15.50 -24.77
N GLY A 329 15.37 -15.36 -23.89
CA GLY A 329 16.68 -14.80 -24.22
C GLY A 329 17.52 -15.76 -25.08
N ASP A 330 18.20 -15.21 -26.07
CA ASP A 330 19.25 -15.91 -26.81
C ASP A 330 20.57 -15.80 -26.05
N TYR A 331 20.78 -16.73 -25.11
CA TYR A 331 21.99 -16.74 -24.28
C TYR A 331 23.21 -17.27 -25.03
N GLU A 332 23.03 -18.03 -26.10
CA GLU A 332 24.13 -18.53 -26.92
C GLU A 332 24.76 -17.37 -27.71
N GLY A 333 23.95 -16.64 -28.45
CA GLY A 333 24.38 -15.44 -29.16
C GLY A 333 24.93 -14.39 -28.23
N PHE A 334 24.31 -14.22 -27.05
CA PHE A 334 24.78 -13.26 -26.05
C PHE A 334 26.17 -13.60 -25.50
N ASN A 335 26.43 -14.87 -25.20
CA ASN A 335 27.74 -15.35 -24.77
C ASN A 335 28.81 -15.18 -25.85
N GLU A 336 28.48 -15.41 -27.11
CA GLU A 336 29.40 -15.22 -28.23
C GLU A 336 29.75 -13.73 -28.39
N GLU A 337 28.78 -12.84 -28.35
CA GLU A 337 29.02 -11.40 -28.45
C GLU A 337 29.86 -10.87 -27.29
N ILE A 338 29.64 -11.38 -26.05
CA ILE A 338 30.45 -11.03 -24.88
C ILE A 338 31.92 -11.41 -25.10
N ARG A 339 32.21 -12.58 -25.68
CA ARG A 339 33.58 -13.03 -25.96
C ARG A 339 34.27 -12.18 -27.02
N GLN A 340 33.51 -11.72 -28.02
CA GLN A 340 34.03 -10.86 -29.09
C GLN A 340 34.14 -9.39 -28.68
N THR A 341 33.50 -8.99 -27.59
CA THR A 341 33.47 -7.62 -27.14
C THR A 341 34.81 -7.19 -26.57
N ASP A 342 35.35 -6.07 -27.06
CA ASP A 342 36.51 -5.42 -26.46
C ASP A 342 36.13 -4.72 -25.16
N TRP A 343 36.62 -5.23 -24.03
CA TRP A 343 36.40 -4.69 -22.70
C TRP A 343 37.46 -3.67 -22.28
N ASN A 344 38.51 -3.41 -23.08
CA ASN A 344 39.62 -2.55 -22.69
C ASN A 344 39.19 -1.12 -22.40
N TYR A 345 38.23 -0.61 -23.17
CA TYR A 345 37.62 0.71 -22.91
C TYR A 345 37.14 0.91 -21.49
N CYS A 346 36.65 -0.14 -20.82
CA CYS A 346 36.19 -0.04 -19.43
C CYS A 346 37.34 0.28 -18.46
N PHE A 347 38.56 -0.05 -18.83
CA PHE A 347 39.76 0.03 -18.01
C PHE A 347 40.71 1.19 -18.41
N GLU A 348 40.29 2.09 -19.26
CA GLU A 348 41.04 3.30 -19.66
C GLU A 348 40.89 4.45 -18.66
N THR A 349 40.75 4.15 -17.37
CA THR A 349 40.64 5.09 -16.26
C THR A 349 41.23 4.46 -15.01
N GLU A 350 41.65 5.29 -14.09
CA GLU A 350 42.13 4.84 -12.77
C GLU A 350 41.01 4.86 -11.69
N ASP A 351 39.85 5.41 -12.01
CA ASP A 351 38.71 5.48 -11.09
C ASP A 351 37.86 4.20 -11.20
N ILE A 352 37.86 3.41 -10.12
CA ILE A 352 37.12 2.14 -10.03
C ILE A 352 35.60 2.32 -10.25
N ASN A 353 35.02 3.44 -9.82
CA ASN A 353 33.60 3.71 -9.99
C ASN A 353 33.26 3.92 -11.46
N ILE A 354 34.11 4.63 -12.19
CA ILE A 354 33.97 4.83 -13.63
C ILE A 354 34.17 3.51 -14.38
N MET A 355 35.13 2.67 -13.95
CA MET A 355 35.31 1.33 -14.53
C MET A 355 34.05 0.47 -14.38
N CYS A 356 33.51 0.40 -13.15
CA CYS A 356 32.29 -0.35 -12.86
C CYS A 356 31.10 0.16 -13.68
N GLN A 357 30.91 1.47 -13.75
CA GLN A 357 29.82 2.06 -14.51
C GLN A 357 29.94 1.73 -16.01
N ARG A 358 31.13 1.90 -16.59
CA ARG A 358 31.38 1.58 -18.01
C ARG A 358 31.14 0.10 -18.31
N TRP A 359 31.59 -0.79 -17.41
CA TRP A 359 31.39 -2.23 -17.55
C TRP A 359 29.91 -2.59 -17.47
N THR A 360 29.19 -2.06 -16.47
CA THR A 360 27.76 -2.28 -16.26
C THR A 360 26.94 -1.80 -17.45
N ASP A 361 27.20 -0.57 -17.92
CA ASP A 361 26.48 0.00 -19.06
C ASP A 361 26.71 -0.84 -20.33
N LYS A 362 27.94 -1.25 -20.57
CA LYS A 362 28.29 -2.07 -21.74
C LYS A 362 27.62 -3.44 -21.67
N PHE A 363 27.68 -4.11 -20.52
CA PHE A 363 27.03 -5.42 -20.31
C PHE A 363 25.51 -5.33 -20.48
N LEU A 364 24.84 -4.33 -19.87
CA LEU A 364 23.41 -4.16 -20.01
C LEU A 364 22.99 -3.78 -21.44
N ASN A 365 23.82 -3.01 -22.15
CA ASN A 365 23.54 -2.66 -23.55
C ASN A 365 23.61 -3.90 -24.47
N LEU A 366 24.58 -4.80 -24.24
CA LEU A 366 24.64 -6.09 -24.92
C LEU A 366 23.43 -6.96 -24.54
N ALA A 367 23.12 -7.08 -23.25
CA ALA A 367 21.98 -7.88 -22.79
C ALA A 367 20.65 -7.44 -23.45
N ARG A 368 20.45 -6.13 -23.68
CA ARG A 368 19.23 -5.60 -24.34
C ARG A 368 19.06 -6.08 -25.79
N GLN A 369 20.13 -6.47 -26.46
CA GLN A 369 20.08 -6.93 -27.83
C GLN A 369 19.64 -8.40 -27.95
N PHE A 370 20.01 -9.22 -26.96
CA PHE A 370 19.78 -10.68 -26.98
C PHE A 370 18.63 -11.13 -26.09
N ILE A 371 18.27 -10.34 -25.08
CA ILE A 371 17.18 -10.66 -24.17
C ILE A 371 15.98 -9.75 -24.47
N PRO A 372 14.84 -10.31 -24.93
CA PRO A 372 13.65 -9.51 -25.20
C PRO A 372 13.24 -8.71 -23.96
N ASN A 373 13.05 -7.42 -24.13
CA ASN A 373 12.70 -6.52 -23.05
C ASN A 373 11.77 -5.41 -23.55
N TYR A 374 10.97 -4.86 -22.65
CA TYR A 374 10.11 -3.72 -22.93
C TYR A 374 9.92 -2.86 -21.67
N VAL A 375 9.55 -1.62 -21.87
CA VAL A 375 9.24 -0.71 -20.79
C VAL A 375 7.75 -0.79 -20.48
N ALA A 376 7.41 -1.37 -19.34
CA ALA A 376 6.04 -1.39 -18.83
C ALA A 376 5.78 -0.15 -17.97
N THR A 377 4.66 0.53 -18.20
CA THR A 377 4.18 1.57 -17.29
C THR A 377 3.34 0.91 -16.21
N ILE A 378 3.90 0.82 -15.00
CA ILE A 378 3.20 0.28 -13.83
C ILE A 378 2.34 1.39 -13.23
N ARG A 379 1.03 1.15 -13.20
CA ARG A 379 0.05 2.03 -12.56
C ARG A 379 -0.47 1.34 -11.30
N PRO A 380 -0.10 1.80 -10.09
CA PRO A 380 -0.47 1.11 -8.84
C PRO A 380 -1.98 0.97 -8.61
N LYS A 381 -2.80 1.75 -9.32
CA LYS A 381 -4.25 1.85 -9.10
C LYS A 381 -5.13 0.95 -9.98
N ASP A 382 -4.56 0.31 -11.01
CA ASP A 382 -5.36 -0.56 -11.87
C ASP A 382 -5.57 -1.92 -11.19
N LYS A 383 -6.81 -2.29 -10.95
CA LYS A 383 -7.14 -3.64 -10.45
C LYS A 383 -6.82 -4.68 -11.53
N PRO A 384 -6.30 -5.87 -11.18
CA PRO A 384 -5.86 -6.86 -12.16
C PRO A 384 -6.95 -7.30 -13.15
N TYR A 385 -8.21 -7.26 -12.75
CA TYR A 385 -9.35 -7.60 -13.59
C TYR A 385 -9.89 -6.43 -14.44
N TYR A 386 -9.38 -5.19 -14.23
CA TYR A 386 -9.91 -4.00 -14.89
C TYR A 386 -9.25 -3.79 -16.26
N SER A 387 -9.86 -4.36 -17.29
CA SER A 387 -9.34 -4.36 -18.66
C SER A 387 -9.51 -3.02 -19.39
N SER A 388 -8.81 -2.87 -20.53
CA SER A 388 -8.99 -1.73 -21.42
C SER A 388 -10.41 -1.65 -22.00
N THR A 389 -11.09 -2.79 -22.16
CA THR A 389 -12.47 -2.87 -22.62
C THR A 389 -13.43 -2.26 -21.60
N LEU A 390 -13.31 -2.64 -20.31
CA LEU A 390 -14.10 -2.07 -19.23
C LEU A 390 -13.90 -0.55 -19.11
N ARG A 391 -12.68 -0.09 -19.36
CA ARG A 391 -12.36 1.36 -19.36
C ARG A 391 -13.07 2.11 -20.49
N LYS A 392 -13.15 1.52 -21.69
CA LYS A 392 -13.90 2.08 -22.81
C LYS A 392 -15.40 2.13 -22.51
N GLN A 393 -15.96 1.03 -21.99
CA GLN A 393 -17.38 0.97 -21.59
C GLN A 393 -17.71 2.04 -20.53
N LYS A 394 -16.84 2.25 -19.54
CA LYS A 394 -17.02 3.33 -18.57
C LYS A 394 -17.13 4.71 -19.24
N HIS A 395 -16.26 4.99 -20.22
CA HIS A 395 -16.34 6.24 -20.98
C HIS A 395 -17.64 6.37 -21.78
N GLU A 396 -18.17 5.27 -22.29
CA GLU A 396 -19.45 5.25 -23.01
C GLU A 396 -20.62 5.51 -22.07
N VAL A 397 -20.65 4.89 -20.90
CA VAL A 397 -21.64 5.14 -19.85
C VAL A 397 -21.64 6.62 -19.44
N ASN A 398 -20.46 7.19 -19.20
CA ASN A 398 -20.35 8.60 -18.83
C ASN A 398 -20.87 9.53 -19.95
N ARG A 399 -20.52 9.26 -21.20
CA ARG A 399 -21.03 10.03 -22.35
C ARG A 399 -22.57 9.95 -22.47
N ALA A 400 -23.13 8.73 -22.31
CA ALA A 400 -24.58 8.53 -22.37
C ALA A 400 -25.29 9.26 -21.22
N PHE A 401 -24.72 9.25 -20.02
CA PHE A 401 -25.25 9.99 -18.87
C PHE A 401 -25.29 11.50 -19.15
N HIS A 402 -24.20 12.10 -19.58
CA HIS A 402 -24.16 13.53 -19.91
C HIS A 402 -25.10 13.90 -21.07
N LYS A 403 -25.28 12.97 -22.03
CA LYS A 403 -26.27 13.17 -23.10
C LYS A 403 -27.68 13.18 -22.55
N ALA A 404 -28.07 12.16 -21.77
CA ALA A 404 -29.40 12.03 -21.17
C ALA A 404 -29.76 13.25 -20.30
N ARG A 405 -28.80 13.76 -19.52
CA ARG A 405 -28.98 14.98 -18.73
C ARG A 405 -29.24 16.22 -19.59
N ARG A 406 -28.53 16.35 -20.71
CA ARG A 406 -28.68 17.51 -21.62
C ARG A 406 -29.99 17.45 -22.39
N THR A 407 -30.34 16.28 -22.91
CA THR A 407 -31.54 16.12 -23.77
C THR A 407 -32.81 15.93 -22.97
N LYS A 408 -32.73 15.37 -21.75
CA LYS A 408 -33.85 15.04 -20.85
C LYS A 408 -34.89 14.10 -21.49
N THR A 409 -34.53 13.40 -22.57
CA THR A 409 -35.43 12.47 -23.26
C THR A 409 -35.44 11.10 -22.57
N LEU A 410 -36.59 10.44 -22.57
CA LEU A 410 -36.73 9.11 -22.01
C LEU A 410 -35.84 8.09 -22.72
N ASP A 411 -35.64 8.23 -24.02
CA ASP A 411 -34.82 7.35 -24.86
C ASP A 411 -33.34 7.42 -24.47
N ASP A 412 -32.80 8.61 -24.28
CA ASP A 412 -31.41 8.79 -23.82
C ASP A 412 -31.22 8.27 -22.39
N TRP A 413 -32.20 8.45 -21.50
CA TRP A 413 -32.17 7.87 -20.16
C TRP A 413 -32.22 6.34 -20.19
N ASN A 414 -33.02 5.73 -21.06
CA ASN A 414 -33.06 4.28 -21.24
C ASN A 414 -31.74 3.75 -21.81
N THR A 415 -31.16 4.46 -22.77
CA THR A 415 -29.84 4.14 -23.32
C THR A 415 -28.77 4.16 -22.22
N TYR A 416 -28.72 5.21 -21.42
CA TYR A 416 -27.79 5.29 -20.27
C TYR A 416 -28.01 4.12 -19.29
N LYS A 417 -29.24 3.85 -18.86
CA LYS A 417 -29.56 2.76 -17.93
C LYS A 417 -29.10 1.41 -18.46
N THR A 418 -29.34 1.12 -19.74
CA THR A 418 -28.88 -0.11 -20.38
C THR A 418 -27.37 -0.24 -20.38
N LEU A 419 -26.64 0.79 -20.82
CA LEU A 419 -25.18 0.81 -20.82
C LEU A 419 -24.59 0.67 -19.42
N ASN A 420 -25.16 1.35 -18.42
CA ASN A 420 -24.70 1.27 -17.04
C ASN A 420 -24.93 -0.12 -16.44
N THR A 421 -26.08 -0.75 -16.74
CA THR A 421 -26.39 -2.11 -16.28
C THR A 421 -25.43 -3.12 -16.90
N ASN A 422 -25.17 -3.03 -18.20
CA ASN A 422 -24.23 -3.92 -18.89
C ASN A 422 -22.81 -3.76 -18.35
N TYR A 423 -22.34 -2.52 -18.24
CA TYR A 423 -21.02 -2.23 -17.65
C TYR A 423 -20.88 -2.80 -16.24
N THR A 424 -21.88 -2.66 -15.39
CA THR A 424 -21.86 -3.19 -14.02
C THR A 424 -21.74 -4.71 -14.03
N LYS A 425 -22.54 -5.41 -14.86
CA LYS A 425 -22.46 -6.87 -15.03
C LYS A 425 -21.07 -7.32 -15.51
N ASP A 426 -20.51 -6.62 -16.51
CA ASP A 426 -19.23 -6.98 -17.09
C ASP A 426 -18.09 -6.80 -16.07
N VAL A 427 -18.14 -5.76 -15.24
CA VAL A 427 -17.17 -5.55 -14.14
C VAL A 427 -17.29 -6.66 -13.10
N GLU A 428 -18.51 -7.01 -12.68
CA GLU A 428 -18.75 -8.08 -11.71
C GLU A 428 -18.30 -9.44 -12.24
N SER A 429 -18.57 -9.72 -13.53
CA SER A 429 -18.11 -10.94 -14.20
C SER A 429 -16.60 -11.02 -14.24
N ALA A 430 -15.92 -9.95 -14.66
CA ALA A 430 -14.47 -9.89 -14.73
C ALA A 430 -13.82 -10.07 -13.33
N LYS A 431 -14.41 -9.48 -12.28
CA LYS A 431 -13.96 -9.68 -10.91
C LYS A 431 -14.11 -11.14 -10.50
N LYS A 432 -15.28 -11.74 -10.73
CA LYS A 432 -15.56 -13.14 -10.41
C LYS A 432 -14.65 -14.11 -11.14
N GLU A 433 -14.40 -13.88 -12.44
CA GLU A 433 -13.46 -14.69 -13.23
C GLU A 433 -12.04 -14.61 -12.67
N TYR A 434 -11.60 -13.42 -12.28
CA TYR A 434 -10.31 -13.23 -11.63
C TYR A 434 -10.23 -13.99 -10.29
N GLU A 435 -11.24 -13.90 -9.43
CA GLU A 435 -11.31 -14.62 -8.16
C GLU A 435 -11.29 -16.15 -8.38
N ILE A 436 -12.03 -16.66 -9.37
CA ILE A 436 -12.01 -18.07 -9.77
C ILE A 436 -10.61 -18.50 -10.24
N SER A 437 -9.94 -17.67 -11.05
CA SER A 437 -8.58 -17.94 -11.52
C SER A 437 -7.56 -18.02 -10.38
N LEU A 438 -7.70 -17.14 -9.38
CA LEU A 438 -6.90 -17.17 -8.16
C LEU A 438 -7.17 -18.45 -7.35
N ALA A 439 -8.45 -18.80 -7.14
CA ALA A 439 -8.83 -20.01 -6.41
C ALA A 439 -8.36 -21.29 -7.12
N SER A 440 -8.45 -21.35 -8.45
CA SER A 440 -7.96 -22.46 -9.24
C SER A 440 -6.45 -22.62 -9.14
N SER A 441 -5.71 -21.54 -9.06
CA SER A 441 -4.26 -21.56 -8.87
C SER A 441 -3.83 -22.19 -7.54
N LEU A 442 -4.67 -22.15 -6.50
CA LEU A 442 -4.40 -22.75 -5.20
C LEU A 442 -4.56 -24.27 -5.19
N GLN A 443 -5.24 -24.87 -6.18
CA GLN A 443 -5.45 -26.32 -6.27
C GLN A 443 -4.19 -27.11 -6.56
N ASN A 444 -3.12 -26.47 -7.07
CA ASN A 444 -1.84 -27.09 -7.38
C ASN A 444 -0.69 -26.46 -6.55
N PRO A 445 -0.59 -26.72 -5.25
CA PRO A 445 0.41 -26.10 -4.37
C PRO A 445 1.86 -26.42 -4.80
N ALA A 446 2.07 -27.61 -5.36
CA ALA A 446 3.39 -28.06 -5.79
C ALA A 446 3.99 -27.21 -6.94
N GLN A 447 3.15 -26.64 -7.81
CA GLN A 447 3.59 -25.79 -8.92
C GLN A 447 3.84 -24.34 -8.50
N LEU A 448 3.14 -23.87 -7.45
CA LEU A 448 3.21 -22.48 -7.02
C LEU A 448 4.37 -22.20 -6.05
N GLY A 449 4.82 -23.19 -5.31
CA GLY A 449 5.72 -23.01 -4.18
C GLY A 449 5.06 -22.31 -2.98
N PRO A 450 5.55 -22.54 -1.73
CA PRO A 450 4.87 -22.10 -0.51
C PRO A 450 4.66 -20.58 -0.43
N ARG A 451 5.65 -19.80 -0.86
CA ARG A 451 5.60 -18.33 -0.78
C ARG A 451 4.51 -17.74 -1.68
N LYS A 452 4.41 -18.23 -2.90
CA LYS A 452 3.41 -17.76 -3.88
C LYS A 452 2.02 -18.24 -3.51
N TRP A 453 1.89 -19.45 -2.99
CA TRP A 453 0.64 -20.00 -2.47
C TRP A 453 0.08 -19.12 -1.36
N TRP A 454 0.87 -18.81 -0.31
CA TRP A 454 0.45 -17.93 0.79
C TRP A 454 0.15 -16.51 0.33
N SER A 455 0.89 -15.98 -0.64
CA SER A 455 0.59 -14.67 -1.24
C SER A 455 -0.77 -14.66 -1.93
N THR A 456 -1.11 -15.73 -2.66
CA THR A 456 -2.42 -15.87 -3.33
C THR A 456 -3.55 -16.02 -2.30
N VAL A 457 -3.36 -16.82 -1.24
CA VAL A 457 -4.33 -16.93 -0.14
C VAL A 457 -4.59 -15.57 0.50
N LYS A 458 -3.55 -14.82 0.82
CA LYS A 458 -3.68 -13.45 1.37
C LYS A 458 -4.45 -12.53 0.43
N CYS A 459 -4.18 -12.59 -0.86
CA CYS A 459 -4.89 -11.81 -1.88
C CYS A 459 -6.39 -12.13 -1.90
N ILE A 460 -6.77 -13.43 -1.85
CA ILE A 460 -8.18 -13.87 -1.82
C ILE A 460 -8.88 -13.42 -0.54
N LEU A 461 -8.17 -13.46 0.60
CA LEU A 461 -8.70 -13.03 1.89
C LEU A 461 -8.68 -11.49 2.07
N GLY A 462 -8.32 -10.74 1.02
CA GLY A 462 -8.20 -9.28 1.10
C GLY A 462 -7.00 -8.78 1.90
N TYR A 463 -6.13 -9.68 2.37
CA TYR A 463 -4.85 -9.32 2.99
C TYR A 463 -3.82 -9.04 1.90
N ASN A 464 -3.78 -7.82 1.42
CA ASN A 464 -2.74 -7.44 0.46
C ASN A 464 -1.41 -7.20 1.19
N PRO A 465 -0.30 -7.87 0.79
CA PRO A 465 1.01 -7.64 1.39
C PRO A 465 1.61 -6.25 1.04
N GLU A 466 1.04 -5.56 0.09
CA GLU A 466 1.37 -4.16 -0.22
C GLU A 466 0.55 -3.20 0.66
N SER A 467 0.49 -3.45 1.96
CA SER A 467 0.01 -2.42 2.86
C SER A 467 1.04 -1.30 2.85
N ASP A 468 0.70 -0.16 2.31
CA ASP A 468 1.45 1.06 2.54
C ASP A 468 1.68 1.21 4.04
N ILE A 469 2.92 1.51 4.41
CA ILE A 469 3.24 1.79 5.80
C ILE A 469 2.36 2.96 6.22
N PRO A 470 1.56 2.83 7.29
CA PRO A 470 0.68 3.91 7.74
C PRO A 470 1.50 5.17 8.06
N SER A 471 0.86 6.31 8.13
CA SER A 471 1.51 7.54 8.57
C SER A 471 2.18 7.32 9.92
N ILE A 472 3.46 7.67 10.03
CA ILE A 472 4.24 7.52 11.26
C ILE A 472 4.28 8.83 12.03
N LYS A 473 4.33 8.71 13.35
CA LYS A 473 4.47 9.85 14.27
C LYS A 473 5.88 9.86 14.84
N THR A 474 6.61 10.96 14.63
CA THR A 474 7.97 11.13 15.16
C THR A 474 7.95 11.47 16.65
N ALA A 475 9.10 11.40 17.31
CA ALA A 475 9.27 11.81 18.71
C ALA A 475 8.81 13.26 18.98
N ASN A 476 8.93 14.15 17.99
CA ASN A 476 8.50 15.54 18.07
C ASN A 476 7.01 15.75 17.74
N ASN A 477 6.20 14.69 17.79
CA ASN A 477 4.78 14.69 17.43
C ASN A 477 4.47 15.10 15.96
N CYS A 478 5.46 15.17 15.08
CA CYS A 478 5.23 15.38 13.65
C CYS A 478 4.72 14.10 13.00
N ILE A 479 3.70 14.24 12.15
CA ILE A 479 3.13 13.12 11.40
C ILE A 479 3.74 13.14 9.99
N ILE A 480 4.33 12.01 9.59
CA ILE A 480 4.95 11.82 8.28
C ILE A 480 4.07 10.85 7.49
N SER A 481 3.55 11.31 6.36
CA SER A 481 2.66 10.52 5.48
C SER A 481 3.33 10.16 4.14
N ASP A 482 4.30 10.97 3.69
CA ASP A 482 5.06 10.70 2.45
C ASP A 482 5.98 9.49 2.62
N ASN A 483 6.03 8.60 1.63
CA ASN A 483 6.79 7.35 1.73
C ASN A 483 8.31 7.57 1.70
N ALA A 484 8.79 8.60 1.00
CA ALA A 484 10.22 8.94 1.01
C ALA A 484 10.64 9.52 2.37
N ASP A 485 9.79 10.37 2.95
CA ASP A 485 10.03 10.93 4.28
C ASP A 485 9.95 9.85 5.38
N LYS A 486 9.00 8.88 5.25
CA LYS A 486 8.93 7.70 6.14
C LYS A 486 10.23 6.87 6.05
N ALA A 487 10.69 6.59 4.83
CA ALA A 487 11.93 5.85 4.63
C ALA A 487 13.13 6.60 5.23
N GLY A 488 13.21 7.91 5.04
CA GLY A 488 14.23 8.76 5.64
C GLY A 488 14.20 8.74 7.18
N GLU A 489 13.01 8.74 7.78
CA GLU A 489 12.86 8.68 9.25
C GLU A 489 13.27 7.30 9.80
N PHE A 490 12.87 6.21 9.13
CA PHE A 490 13.33 4.87 9.50
C PHE A 490 14.85 4.74 9.37
N ASN A 491 15.42 5.27 8.29
CA ASN A 491 16.87 5.24 8.11
C ASN A 491 17.60 6.02 9.23
N ARG A 492 17.14 7.23 9.57
CA ARG A 492 17.68 8.00 10.71
C ARG A 492 17.56 7.25 12.04
N PHE A 493 16.41 6.60 12.25
CA PHE A 493 16.19 5.79 13.44
C PHE A 493 17.16 4.62 13.53
N PHE A 494 17.31 3.82 12.48
CA PHE A 494 18.23 2.69 12.46
C PHE A 494 19.70 3.12 12.58
N LEU A 495 20.08 4.21 11.90
CA LEU A 495 21.42 4.77 12.02
C LEU A 495 21.74 5.21 13.46
N SER A 496 20.78 5.81 14.17
CA SER A 496 20.98 6.22 15.56
C SER A 496 21.24 5.06 16.52
N TYR A 497 20.74 3.85 16.19
CA TYR A 497 21.03 2.63 16.95
C TYR A 497 22.31 1.92 16.50
N SER A 498 22.76 2.17 15.28
CA SER A 498 24.00 1.58 14.74
C SER A 498 25.25 2.39 15.14
N ASN A 499 25.10 3.67 15.41
CA ASN A 499 26.18 4.52 15.91
C ASN A 499 26.28 4.34 17.43
N ILE A 500 27.09 3.38 17.84
CA ILE A 500 27.50 3.22 19.24
C ILE A 500 28.60 4.25 19.49
N ASP A 501 28.38 5.11 20.48
CA ASP A 501 29.47 5.98 20.95
C ASP A 501 30.49 5.12 21.72
N ASP A 502 31.54 4.74 21.05
CA ASP A 502 32.67 3.98 21.61
C ASP A 502 33.84 4.87 22.00
N SER A 503 33.65 6.19 21.97
CA SER A 503 34.70 7.18 22.31
C SER A 503 35.32 6.99 23.72
N GLN A 504 34.59 6.29 24.61
CA GLN A 504 35.05 5.93 25.97
C GLN A 504 35.55 4.48 26.05
N SER A 505 35.49 3.71 24.96
CA SER A 505 35.92 2.31 24.95
C SER A 505 37.42 2.23 24.65
N SER A 506 38.18 1.60 25.51
CA SER A 506 39.56 1.21 25.19
C SER A 506 39.54 -0.03 24.31
N LEU A 507 40.35 -0.06 23.27
CA LEU A 507 40.58 -1.28 22.50
C LEU A 507 41.05 -2.40 23.45
N PRO A 508 40.62 -3.66 23.24
CA PRO A 508 41.08 -4.80 24.03
C PRO A 508 42.62 -4.87 23.96
N ASP A 509 43.26 -5.01 25.13
CA ASP A 509 44.75 -5.04 25.26
C ASP A 509 45.41 -6.21 24.51
N ASN A 510 44.64 -7.16 23.99
CA ASN A 510 45.12 -8.33 23.24
C ASN A 510 44.59 -8.32 21.79
N ILE A 511 45.00 -7.35 21.00
CA ILE A 511 45.06 -7.56 19.56
C ILE A 511 46.40 -8.28 19.32
N ASP A 512 46.35 -9.61 19.22
CA ASP A 512 47.48 -10.36 18.68
C ASP A 512 47.79 -9.76 17.31
N THR A 513 48.88 -8.99 17.25
CA THR A 513 49.36 -8.46 15.99
C THR A 513 49.74 -9.65 15.12
N CYS A 514 48.90 -9.97 14.16
CA CYS A 514 49.18 -11.01 13.18
C CYS A 514 50.54 -10.65 12.51
N GLN A 515 51.57 -11.48 12.73
CA GLN A 515 52.89 -11.23 12.18
C GLN A 515 52.97 -11.44 10.66
N SER A 516 51.89 -11.89 10.02
CA SER A 516 51.78 -12.06 8.57
C SER A 516 50.81 -11.04 7.99
N SER A 517 51.32 -10.11 7.19
CA SER A 517 50.48 -9.24 6.37
C SER A 517 50.05 -9.97 5.08
N LEU A 518 48.76 -9.86 4.71
CA LEU A 518 48.31 -10.23 3.38
C LEU A 518 48.76 -9.14 2.40
N GLU A 519 49.91 -9.35 1.74
CA GLU A 519 50.47 -8.33 0.85
C GLU A 519 49.79 -8.28 -0.53
N HIS A 520 49.26 -9.40 -1.02
CA HIS A 520 48.56 -9.45 -2.30
C HIS A 520 47.42 -10.44 -2.26
N ILE A 521 46.19 -9.91 -2.45
CA ILE A 521 44.98 -10.72 -2.68
C ILE A 521 44.65 -10.60 -4.17
N GLN A 522 44.60 -11.72 -4.87
CA GLN A 522 44.15 -11.78 -6.25
C GLN A 522 43.17 -12.92 -6.43
N THR A 523 42.18 -12.71 -7.26
CA THR A 523 41.25 -13.75 -7.71
C THR A 523 41.55 -14.12 -9.18
N ASN A 524 41.11 -15.29 -9.60
CA ASN A 524 41.25 -15.75 -10.97
C ASN A 524 39.88 -15.98 -11.65
N SER A 525 39.89 -16.08 -12.97
CA SER A 525 38.65 -16.18 -13.74
C SER A 525 37.84 -17.46 -13.46
N MET A 526 38.48 -18.51 -12.97
CA MET A 526 37.79 -19.76 -12.59
C MET A 526 37.01 -19.55 -11.29
N GLU A 527 37.60 -18.97 -10.28
CA GLU A 527 36.94 -18.63 -9.02
C GLU A 527 35.75 -17.69 -9.24
N VAL A 528 35.93 -16.63 -10.04
CA VAL A 528 34.83 -15.71 -10.39
C VAL A 528 33.71 -16.45 -11.13
N CYS A 529 34.06 -17.30 -12.10
CA CYS A 529 33.08 -18.08 -12.85
C CYS A 529 32.27 -19.02 -11.95
N ASP A 530 32.93 -19.70 -11.00
CA ASP A 530 32.26 -20.63 -10.08
C ASP A 530 31.30 -19.90 -9.13
N ILE A 531 31.69 -18.73 -8.63
CA ILE A 531 30.82 -17.86 -7.83
C ILE A 531 29.60 -17.43 -8.66
N LEU A 532 29.81 -16.95 -9.89
CA LEU A 532 28.71 -16.52 -10.77
C LEU A 532 27.74 -17.67 -11.06
N LYS A 533 28.22 -18.87 -11.31
CA LYS A 533 27.38 -20.07 -11.51
C LYS A 533 26.60 -20.46 -10.26
N SER A 534 27.11 -20.16 -9.08
CA SER A 534 26.45 -20.44 -7.79
C SER A 534 25.31 -19.46 -7.44
N LEU A 535 25.21 -18.34 -8.15
CA LEU A 535 24.23 -17.28 -7.83
C LEU A 535 22.78 -17.80 -7.81
N ASP A 536 22.03 -17.37 -6.82
CA ASP A 536 20.59 -17.60 -6.71
C ASP A 536 19.82 -16.62 -7.58
N THR A 537 19.28 -17.12 -8.68
CA THR A 537 18.53 -16.32 -9.67
C THR A 537 17.20 -15.77 -9.14
N SER A 538 16.76 -16.17 -7.96
CA SER A 538 15.54 -15.67 -7.31
C SER A 538 15.77 -14.38 -6.53
N LYS A 539 17.02 -13.95 -6.35
CA LYS A 539 17.36 -12.73 -5.63
C LYS A 539 16.99 -11.47 -6.41
N ALA A 540 16.75 -10.39 -5.67
CA ALA A 540 16.43 -9.08 -6.24
C ALA A 540 17.61 -8.54 -7.06
N VAL A 541 17.28 -7.70 -8.03
CA VAL A 541 18.25 -6.91 -8.81
C VAL A 541 18.86 -5.84 -7.91
N GLY A 542 20.19 -5.68 -7.96
CA GLY A 542 20.92 -4.64 -7.24
C GLY A 542 20.72 -3.24 -7.83
N PRO A 543 21.35 -2.21 -7.24
CA PRO A 543 21.33 -0.83 -7.76
C PRO A 543 21.88 -0.73 -9.19
N ASP A 544 22.82 -1.61 -9.54
CA ASP A 544 23.43 -1.76 -10.86
C ASP A 544 22.46 -2.18 -11.97
N GLY A 545 21.24 -2.59 -11.61
CA GLY A 545 20.23 -3.05 -12.56
C GLY A 545 20.51 -4.43 -13.17
N ILE A 546 21.55 -5.15 -12.73
CA ILE A 546 21.92 -6.46 -13.25
C ILE A 546 21.19 -7.57 -12.50
N ASN A 547 20.45 -8.39 -13.23
CA ASN A 547 19.79 -9.56 -12.65
C ASN A 547 20.79 -10.70 -12.45
N PRO A 548 20.79 -11.37 -11.27
CA PRO A 548 21.64 -12.54 -11.02
C PRO A 548 21.56 -13.64 -12.08
N ARG A 549 20.41 -13.77 -12.78
CA ARG A 549 20.25 -14.72 -13.87
C ARG A 549 21.14 -14.38 -15.08
N LEU A 550 21.24 -13.10 -15.46
CA LEU A 550 22.14 -12.69 -16.55
C LEU A 550 23.59 -13.07 -16.24
N LEU A 551 24.04 -12.76 -15.02
CA LEU A 551 25.39 -13.11 -14.57
C LEU A 551 25.63 -14.62 -14.58
N LYS A 552 24.67 -15.41 -14.13
CA LYS A 552 24.77 -16.86 -14.07
C LYS A 552 24.84 -17.49 -15.48
N GLU A 553 23.95 -17.09 -16.38
CA GLU A 553 23.86 -17.63 -17.75
C GLU A 553 25.10 -17.22 -18.61
N THR A 554 25.76 -16.13 -18.25
CA THR A 554 26.95 -15.65 -18.99
C THR A 554 28.25 -15.82 -18.20
N ALA A 555 28.24 -16.56 -17.09
CA ALA A 555 29.33 -16.64 -16.12
C ALA A 555 30.71 -16.91 -16.76
N SER A 556 30.81 -17.89 -17.66
CA SER A 556 32.08 -18.24 -18.32
C SER A 556 32.58 -17.16 -19.28
N SER A 557 31.69 -16.39 -19.90
CA SER A 557 32.07 -15.37 -20.88
C SER A 557 32.44 -14.03 -20.23
N ILE A 558 31.80 -13.67 -19.08
CA ILE A 558 32.09 -12.41 -18.37
C ILE A 558 33.18 -12.53 -17.33
N ALA A 559 33.47 -13.74 -16.81
CA ALA A 559 34.46 -13.95 -15.75
C ALA A 559 35.82 -13.29 -16.02
N PRO A 560 36.42 -13.31 -17.24
CA PRO A 560 37.69 -12.66 -17.49
C PRO A 560 37.66 -11.14 -17.26
N SER A 561 36.63 -10.45 -17.74
CA SER A 561 36.51 -8.99 -17.57
C SER A 561 36.20 -8.60 -16.13
N LEU A 562 35.34 -9.36 -15.43
CA LEU A 562 35.05 -9.16 -14.01
C LEU A 562 36.27 -9.45 -13.13
N THR A 563 37.03 -10.48 -13.42
CA THR A 563 38.27 -10.78 -12.68
C THR A 563 39.26 -9.59 -12.73
N ARG A 564 39.38 -8.97 -13.91
CA ARG A 564 40.23 -7.78 -14.06
C ARG A 564 39.71 -6.62 -13.18
N LEU A 565 38.41 -6.41 -13.16
CA LEU A 565 37.76 -5.38 -12.35
C LEU A 565 37.96 -5.63 -10.85
N PHE A 566 37.74 -6.86 -10.40
CA PHE A 566 37.90 -7.24 -8.99
C PHE A 566 39.37 -7.14 -8.54
N ASN A 567 40.29 -7.60 -9.34
CA ASN A 567 41.72 -7.46 -8.99
C ASN A 567 42.19 -6.00 -8.97
N TYR A 568 41.61 -5.15 -9.82
CA TYR A 568 41.89 -3.72 -9.75
C TYR A 568 41.37 -3.12 -8.42
N SER A 569 40.11 -3.42 -8.04
CA SER A 569 39.51 -3.01 -6.77
C SER A 569 40.31 -3.50 -5.55
N LEU A 570 40.76 -4.76 -5.57
CA LEU A 570 41.61 -5.34 -4.51
C LEU A 570 42.95 -4.66 -4.41
N ASN A 571 43.59 -4.31 -5.54
CA ASN A 571 44.90 -3.66 -5.57
C ASN A 571 44.84 -2.21 -5.10
N CYS A 572 43.81 -1.44 -5.42
CA CYS A 572 43.69 -0.06 -4.95
C CYS A 572 43.06 0.02 -3.54
N GLY A 573 42.53 -1.07 -3.00
CA GLY A 573 41.87 -1.08 -1.69
C GLY A 573 40.52 -0.33 -1.67
N GLU A 574 39.94 -0.03 -2.84
CA GLU A 574 38.69 0.70 -2.98
C GLU A 574 37.59 -0.23 -3.43
N PHE A 575 36.43 -0.17 -2.74
CA PHE A 575 35.24 -0.85 -3.17
C PHE A 575 34.35 0.12 -3.97
N PRO A 576 33.89 -0.26 -5.19
CA PRO A 576 33.07 0.65 -5.99
C PRO A 576 31.76 1.00 -5.27
N ALA A 577 31.43 2.28 -5.29
CA ALA A 577 30.13 2.76 -4.85
C ALA A 577 29.06 2.26 -5.83
N GLY A 578 28.28 1.24 -5.44
CA GLY A 578 27.29 0.52 -6.26
C GLY A 578 26.14 1.31 -6.79
#